data_838f1d7853e81b282042adef0372c324
#
_entry.id   838f1d7853e81b282042adef0372c324
#
_cell.length_a   1.000
_cell.length_b   1.000
_cell.length_c   1.000
_cell.angle_alpha   90.00
_cell.angle_beta   90.00
_cell.angle_gamma   90.00
#
_symmetry.space_group_name_H-M   'P 1'
#
loop_
_entity.id
_entity.type
_entity.pdbx_description
1 polymer ?
#
loop_
_entity_poly.entity_id
_entity_poly.type
_entity_poly.pdbx_seq_one_letter_code
_entity_poly.pdbx_strand_id
1 'polypeptide(L)'
;MFQGNLFLNGVYSLNVIQNLLGTDGTELKDIKNVISHPQALEQCADFIRAHGYKTTEVLNTARAAKQVAELNDKTTAAIASRETAEIYGLKILAEGINEKEDNTTRFAILSRDGKMRFSENENTVVIMFTVKNEAGALVKVLNKLGEFGFNMSVIRSRPLKGLAWRYYFYIEAEGKYGTPEWEQMILEMKYRCDKLKVLGRF
;
A
#
# COMPACT_ATOMS: atom_id res chain seq x y z
N MET A 1 -15.43 -4.82 -1.16
CA MET A 1 -14.93 -6.00 -0.40
C MET A 1 -15.94 -6.48 0.65
N PHE A 2 -16.33 -5.68 1.63
CA PHE A 2 -17.18 -6.14 2.73
C PHE A 2 -18.58 -6.61 2.29
N GLN A 3 -19.20 -5.93 1.33
CA GLN A 3 -20.53 -6.30 0.80
C GLN A 3 -20.48 -7.22 -0.43
N GLY A 4 -19.31 -7.47 -1.01
CA GLY A 4 -19.14 -8.27 -2.22
C GLY A 4 -18.43 -9.60 -1.96
N ASN A 5 -18.42 -10.46 -2.99
CA ASN A 5 -17.76 -11.77 -2.96
C ASN A 5 -16.28 -11.64 -3.39
N LEU A 6 -15.53 -10.74 -2.75
CA LEU A 6 -14.09 -10.63 -2.96
C LEU A 6 -13.36 -11.14 -1.73
N PHE A 7 -12.34 -11.95 -1.98
CA PHE A 7 -11.46 -12.54 -0.99
C PHE A 7 -10.03 -12.16 -1.28
N LEU A 8 -9.23 -12.03 -0.23
CA LEU A 8 -7.80 -11.78 -0.32
C LEU A 8 -7.08 -13.12 -0.45
N ASN A 9 -6.35 -13.34 -1.54
CA ASN A 9 -5.60 -14.57 -1.81
C ASN A 9 -4.09 -14.38 -1.66
N GLY A 10 -3.65 -13.26 -1.16
CA GLY A 10 -2.26 -12.96 -0.91
C GLY A 10 -1.95 -11.47 -1.02
N VAL A 11 -0.75 -11.12 -0.63
CA VAL A 11 -0.19 -9.78 -0.76
C VAL A 11 1.16 -9.89 -1.45
N TYR A 12 1.36 -9.08 -2.48
CA TYR A 12 2.64 -8.89 -3.12
C TYR A 12 3.24 -7.55 -2.69
N SER A 13 4.41 -7.59 -2.11
CA SER A 13 5.14 -6.39 -1.68
C SER A 13 6.20 -6.04 -2.72
N LEU A 14 6.14 -4.81 -3.23
CA LEU A 14 7.09 -4.26 -4.19
C LEU A 14 7.83 -3.10 -3.54
N ASN A 15 9.15 -3.23 -3.43
CA ASN A 15 9.99 -2.10 -3.03
C ASN A 15 10.16 -1.15 -4.23
N VAL A 16 9.74 0.10 -4.06
CA VAL A 16 9.77 1.12 -5.11
C VAL A 16 11.02 1.97 -4.94
N ILE A 17 12.00 1.75 -5.83
CA ILE A 17 13.21 2.55 -5.89
C ILE A 17 13.00 3.70 -6.86
N GLN A 18 13.14 4.93 -6.38
CA GLN A 18 13.06 6.13 -7.19
C GLN A 18 14.43 6.49 -7.74
N ASN A 19 14.50 6.77 -9.03
CA ASN A 19 15.71 7.17 -9.72
C ASN A 19 15.48 8.50 -10.45
N LEU A 20 16.55 9.27 -10.65
CA LEU A 20 16.52 10.47 -11.49
C LEU A 20 16.81 10.06 -12.94
N LEU A 21 15.89 10.37 -13.83
CA LEU A 21 15.93 9.97 -15.23
C LEU A 21 16.04 11.20 -16.13
N GLY A 22 17.00 11.19 -17.06
CA GLY A 22 17.17 12.25 -18.05
C GLY A 22 17.34 11.70 -19.47
N THR A 23 17.34 12.58 -20.44
CA THR A 23 17.61 12.22 -21.85
C THR A 23 19.08 11.85 -22.07
N ASP A 24 19.39 11.21 -23.19
CA ASP A 24 20.76 10.84 -23.49
C ASP A 24 21.68 12.07 -23.59
N GLY A 25 22.90 11.92 -23.12
CA GLY A 25 23.89 13.00 -23.05
C GLY A 25 23.59 14.10 -22.03
N THR A 26 22.63 13.88 -21.10
CA THR A 26 22.40 14.74 -19.95
C THR A 26 23.30 14.33 -18.78
N GLU A 27 23.85 15.30 -18.09
CA GLU A 27 24.59 15.12 -16.84
C GLU A 27 23.80 15.71 -15.66
N LEU A 28 24.09 15.22 -14.46
CA LEU A 28 23.40 15.67 -13.23
C LEU A 28 23.46 17.18 -13.02
N LYS A 29 24.60 17.80 -13.37
CA LYS A 29 24.83 19.27 -13.28
C LYS A 29 23.94 20.10 -14.19
N ASP A 30 23.39 19.49 -15.27
CA ASP A 30 22.59 20.22 -16.26
C ASP A 30 21.15 20.40 -15.78
N ILE A 31 20.71 19.56 -14.83
CA ILE A 31 19.34 19.52 -14.35
C ILE A 31 19.00 20.76 -13.52
N LYS A 32 17.88 21.38 -13.85
CA LYS A 32 17.29 22.53 -13.16
C LYS A 32 15.89 22.24 -12.64
N ASN A 33 15.15 21.37 -13.33
CA ASN A 33 13.78 21.02 -13.00
C ASN A 33 13.59 19.51 -12.93
N VAL A 34 12.80 19.06 -11.96
CA VAL A 34 12.45 17.66 -11.76
C VAL A 34 10.94 17.51 -11.76
N ILE A 35 10.43 16.58 -12.58
CA ILE A 35 9.00 16.34 -12.69
C ILE A 35 8.65 14.94 -12.20
N SER A 36 7.59 14.80 -11.41
CA SER A 36 7.04 13.51 -10.99
C SER A 36 5.65 13.64 -10.34
N HIS A 37 5.12 12.51 -9.87
CA HIS A 37 3.95 12.50 -9.00
C HIS A 37 4.30 13.14 -7.64
N PRO A 38 3.40 13.91 -7.00
CA PRO A 38 3.66 14.58 -5.73
C PRO A 38 4.29 13.66 -4.66
N GLN A 39 3.78 12.44 -4.52
CA GLN A 39 4.32 11.47 -3.56
C GLN A 39 5.78 11.08 -3.84
N ALA A 40 6.16 10.92 -5.10
CA ALA A 40 7.54 10.60 -5.46
C ALA A 40 8.48 11.81 -5.24
N LEU A 41 8.00 13.02 -5.51
CA LEU A 41 8.74 14.25 -5.20
C LEU A 41 8.95 14.41 -3.69
N GLU A 42 7.94 14.12 -2.87
CA GLU A 42 8.03 14.15 -1.41
C GLU A 42 9.02 13.10 -0.89
N GLN A 43 8.97 11.88 -1.43
CA GLN A 43 9.89 10.79 -1.06
C GLN A 43 11.36 11.06 -1.41
N CYS A 44 11.63 12.01 -2.28
CA CYS A 44 12.97 12.41 -2.74
C CYS A 44 13.31 13.85 -2.37
N ALA A 45 12.60 14.46 -1.40
CA ALA A 45 12.70 15.88 -1.11
C ALA A 45 14.09 16.32 -0.67
N ASP A 46 14.81 15.49 0.10
CA ASP A 46 16.18 15.80 0.53
C ASP A 46 17.16 15.82 -0.65
N PHE A 47 17.06 14.86 -1.56
CA PHE A 47 17.87 14.85 -2.78
C PHE A 47 17.58 16.07 -3.66
N ILE A 48 16.30 16.40 -3.86
CA ILE A 48 15.86 17.57 -4.65
C ILE A 48 16.40 18.87 -4.05
N ARG A 49 16.29 19.00 -2.73
CA ARG A 49 16.75 20.19 -1.99
C ARG A 49 18.28 20.35 -2.03
N ALA A 50 19.01 19.24 -1.84
CA ALA A 50 20.47 19.25 -1.87
C ALA A 50 21.05 19.72 -3.21
N HIS A 51 20.33 19.48 -4.32
CA HIS A 51 20.75 19.91 -5.65
C HIS A 51 20.09 21.22 -6.11
N GLY A 52 19.19 21.81 -5.32
CA GLY A 52 18.51 23.06 -5.65
C GLY A 52 17.55 22.97 -6.85
N TYR A 53 17.01 21.77 -7.13
CA TYR A 53 16.10 21.56 -8.25
C TYR A 53 14.72 22.18 -8.00
N LYS A 54 14.12 22.74 -9.06
CA LYS A 54 12.70 23.09 -9.08
C LYS A 54 11.89 21.83 -9.31
N THR A 55 10.65 21.80 -8.81
CA THR A 55 9.75 20.67 -8.97
C THR A 55 8.52 21.03 -9.78
N THR A 56 8.03 20.07 -10.58
CA THR A 56 6.77 20.16 -11.31
C THR A 56 5.98 18.89 -11.10
N GLU A 57 4.74 19.01 -10.66
CA GLU A 57 3.86 17.89 -10.36
C GLU A 57 3.15 17.40 -11.62
N VAL A 58 3.05 16.07 -11.76
CA VAL A 58 2.28 15.39 -12.80
C VAL A 58 1.49 14.22 -12.21
N LEU A 59 0.53 13.67 -12.99
CA LEU A 59 -0.43 12.67 -12.51
C LEU A 59 0.19 11.35 -12.03
N ASN A 60 1.33 10.93 -12.61
CA ASN A 60 2.05 9.72 -12.22
C ASN A 60 3.50 9.75 -12.71
N THR A 61 4.34 8.88 -12.14
CA THR A 61 5.78 8.81 -12.45
C THR A 61 6.08 8.39 -13.89
N ALA A 62 5.30 7.47 -14.47
CA ALA A 62 5.47 7.05 -15.86
C ALA A 62 5.16 8.19 -16.84
N ARG A 63 4.16 9.03 -16.55
CA ARG A 63 3.87 10.23 -17.34
C ARG A 63 4.99 11.25 -17.26
N ALA A 64 5.62 11.39 -16.10
CA ALA A 64 6.80 12.25 -15.95
C ALA A 64 7.93 11.81 -16.88
N ALA A 65 8.27 10.52 -16.85
CA ALA A 65 9.32 9.98 -17.72
C ALA A 65 8.97 10.12 -19.20
N LYS A 66 7.73 9.81 -19.60
CA LYS A 66 7.26 10.02 -20.98
C LYS A 66 7.43 11.47 -21.41
N GLN A 67 7.04 12.42 -20.56
CA GLN A 67 7.16 13.86 -20.85
C GLN A 67 8.61 14.29 -21.02
N VAL A 68 9.54 13.81 -20.19
CA VAL A 68 10.97 14.09 -20.33
C VAL A 68 11.52 13.53 -21.64
N ALA A 69 11.14 12.32 -22.02
CA ALA A 69 11.55 11.71 -23.27
C ALA A 69 11.02 12.50 -24.49
N GLU A 70 9.77 12.97 -24.46
CA GLU A 70 9.15 13.75 -25.53
C GLU A 70 9.75 15.17 -25.63
N LEU A 71 10.02 15.83 -24.50
CA LEU A 71 10.63 17.17 -24.47
C LEU A 71 12.07 17.15 -24.97
N ASN A 72 12.80 16.06 -24.73
CA ASN A 72 14.23 15.89 -25.05
C ASN A 72 15.09 17.07 -24.60
N ASP A 73 14.76 17.65 -23.44
CA ASP A 73 15.43 18.80 -22.84
C ASP A 73 16.40 18.31 -21.75
N LYS A 74 17.67 18.71 -21.85
CA LYS A 74 18.73 18.32 -20.91
C LYS A 74 18.62 18.99 -19.55
N THR A 75 17.76 19.98 -19.38
CA THR A 75 17.59 20.70 -18.12
C THR A 75 16.47 20.13 -17.24
N THR A 76 15.70 19.19 -17.77
CA THR A 76 14.55 18.60 -17.09
C THR A 76 14.74 17.08 -16.94
N ALA A 77 14.54 16.59 -15.71
CA ALA A 77 14.61 15.16 -15.37
C ALA A 77 13.29 14.67 -14.75
N ALA A 78 13.05 13.38 -14.84
CA ALA A 78 11.93 12.73 -14.17
C ALA A 78 12.38 11.90 -12.95
N ILE A 79 11.55 11.82 -11.93
CA ILE A 79 11.71 10.79 -10.89
C ILE A 79 10.77 9.64 -11.21
N ALA A 80 11.34 8.46 -11.44
CA ALA A 80 10.59 7.23 -11.72
C ALA A 80 11.44 5.98 -11.46
N SER A 81 10.86 4.78 -11.72
CA SER A 81 11.56 3.50 -11.58
C SER A 81 12.55 3.24 -12.74
N ARG A 82 13.46 2.28 -12.54
CA ARG A 82 14.40 1.81 -13.57
C ARG A 82 13.68 1.27 -14.82
N GLU A 83 12.63 0.47 -14.61
CA GLU A 83 11.84 -0.09 -15.71
C GLU A 83 11.21 1.00 -16.57
N THR A 84 10.84 2.11 -15.94
CA THR A 84 10.30 3.28 -16.66
C THR A 84 11.38 3.93 -17.54
N ALA A 85 12.64 3.97 -17.08
CA ALA A 85 13.74 4.47 -17.89
C ALA A 85 13.94 3.61 -19.15
N GLU A 86 13.92 2.28 -19.01
CA GLU A 86 14.05 1.34 -20.12
C GLU A 86 12.90 1.50 -21.14
N ILE A 87 11.65 1.63 -20.68
CA ILE A 87 10.47 1.79 -21.54
C ILE A 87 10.56 3.06 -22.40
N TYR A 88 11.05 4.17 -21.84
CA TYR A 88 11.07 5.47 -22.54
C TYR A 88 12.46 5.85 -23.08
N GLY A 89 13.45 4.96 -23.01
CA GLY A 89 14.81 5.19 -23.50
C GLY A 89 15.52 6.33 -22.77
N LEU A 90 15.26 6.48 -21.47
CA LEU A 90 15.91 7.48 -20.63
C LEU A 90 17.14 6.91 -19.93
N LYS A 91 18.09 7.76 -19.64
CA LYS A 91 19.28 7.44 -18.87
C LYS A 91 19.05 7.66 -17.39
N ILE A 92 19.51 6.75 -16.55
CA ILE A 92 19.52 6.94 -15.10
C ILE A 92 20.69 7.85 -14.75
N LEU A 93 20.40 9.02 -14.20
CA LEU A 93 21.39 10.03 -13.78
C LEU A 93 21.82 9.83 -12.32
N ALA A 94 20.89 9.37 -11.47
CA ALA A 94 21.14 9.00 -10.08
C ALA A 94 20.17 7.88 -9.67
N GLU A 95 20.69 6.90 -8.92
CA GLU A 95 19.92 5.74 -8.45
C GLU A 95 19.56 5.87 -6.98
N GLY A 96 18.38 5.32 -6.59
CA GLY A 96 18.00 5.18 -5.19
C GLY A 96 17.92 6.50 -4.44
N ILE A 97 17.32 7.52 -5.05
CA ILE A 97 17.28 8.90 -4.52
C ILE A 97 16.19 9.14 -3.47
N ASN A 98 15.40 8.10 -3.12
CA ASN A 98 14.39 8.19 -2.07
C ASN A 98 15.03 8.16 -0.67
N GLU A 99 14.49 8.97 0.26
CA GLU A 99 15.01 9.14 1.63
C GLU A 99 14.94 7.86 2.46
N LYS A 100 13.93 7.02 2.21
CA LYS A 100 13.71 5.78 2.93
C LYS A 100 13.98 4.59 2.04
N GLU A 101 14.82 3.67 2.48
CA GLU A 101 15.04 2.40 1.78
C GLU A 101 13.79 1.50 1.80
N ASP A 102 12.93 1.65 2.83
CA ASP A 102 11.67 0.92 2.97
C ASP A 102 10.49 1.69 2.33
N ASN A 103 10.56 1.87 1.02
CA ASN A 103 9.46 2.42 0.23
C ASN A 103 8.67 1.28 -0.42
N THR A 104 7.90 0.57 0.39
CA THR A 104 7.19 -0.64 -0.06
C THR A 104 5.74 -0.37 -0.38
N THR A 105 5.32 -0.72 -1.60
CA THR A 105 3.92 -0.78 -1.99
C THR A 105 3.39 -2.20 -1.87
N ARG A 106 2.32 -2.40 -1.11
CA ARG A 106 1.66 -3.70 -0.95
C ARG A 106 0.45 -3.81 -1.88
N PHE A 107 0.48 -4.80 -2.75
CA PHE A 107 -0.60 -5.11 -3.69
C PHE A 107 -1.43 -6.28 -3.17
N ALA A 108 -2.73 -6.07 -2.96
CA ALA A 108 -3.65 -7.12 -2.56
C ALA A 108 -4.08 -7.94 -3.79
N ILE A 109 -3.87 -9.25 -3.74
CA ILE A 109 -4.35 -10.19 -4.76
C ILE A 109 -5.76 -10.62 -4.38
N LEU A 110 -6.74 -10.24 -5.20
CA LEU A 110 -8.14 -10.48 -4.92
C LEU A 110 -8.77 -11.48 -5.89
N SER A 111 -9.64 -12.35 -5.40
CA SER A 111 -10.46 -13.22 -6.22
C SER A 111 -11.94 -13.20 -5.80
N ARG A 112 -12.81 -13.71 -6.69
CA ARG A 112 -14.22 -13.99 -6.38
C ARG A 112 -14.44 -15.40 -5.84
N ASP A 113 -13.46 -16.26 -5.97
CA ASP A 113 -13.49 -17.60 -5.43
C ASP A 113 -13.00 -17.57 -3.97
N GLY A 114 -13.87 -17.98 -3.05
CA GLY A 114 -13.53 -18.10 -1.63
C GLY A 114 -12.63 -19.29 -1.30
N LYS A 115 -12.20 -20.06 -2.29
CA LYS A 115 -11.17 -21.10 -2.14
C LYS A 115 -9.82 -20.40 -1.98
N MET A 116 -9.54 -20.04 -0.76
CA MET A 116 -8.30 -19.42 -0.38
C MET A 116 -7.16 -20.43 -0.58
N ARG A 117 -6.26 -20.14 -1.53
CA ARG A 117 -5.00 -20.89 -1.70
C ARG A 117 -3.95 -20.16 -0.90
N PHE A 118 -3.61 -20.69 0.26
CA PHE A 118 -2.61 -20.11 1.13
C PHE A 118 -1.34 -20.95 1.14
N SER A 119 -0.20 -20.32 1.28
CA SER A 119 1.02 -21.02 1.66
C SER A 119 1.00 -21.26 3.19
N GLU A 120 1.68 -22.31 3.65
CA GLU A 120 1.77 -22.64 5.07
C GLU A 120 2.44 -21.56 5.92
N ASN A 121 3.23 -20.67 5.29
CA ASN A 121 3.98 -19.60 5.95
C ASN A 121 3.20 -18.28 6.11
N GLU A 122 1.95 -18.22 5.65
CA GLU A 122 1.14 -17.00 5.76
C GLU A 122 0.41 -16.96 7.09
N ASN A 123 0.86 -16.12 7.99
CA ASN A 123 0.36 -16.03 9.36
C ASN A 123 -0.52 -14.79 9.62
N THR A 124 -0.62 -13.87 8.66
CA THR A 124 -1.42 -12.65 8.82
C THR A 124 -2.82 -12.86 8.27
N VAL A 125 -3.82 -12.79 9.13
CA VAL A 125 -5.23 -12.89 8.76
C VAL A 125 -5.85 -11.51 8.60
N VAL A 126 -6.76 -11.38 7.65
CA VAL A 126 -7.50 -10.14 7.39
C VAL A 126 -8.97 -10.34 7.69
N ILE A 127 -9.47 -9.56 8.64
CA ILE A 127 -10.85 -9.62 9.09
C ILE A 127 -11.49 -8.25 8.91
N MET A 128 -12.71 -8.23 8.39
CA MET A 128 -13.57 -7.05 8.38
C MET A 128 -14.82 -7.28 9.19
N PHE A 129 -15.20 -6.28 9.97
CA PHE A 129 -16.40 -6.39 10.80
C PHE A 129 -17.08 -5.04 11.05
N THR A 130 -18.32 -5.08 11.50
CA THR A 130 -19.07 -3.93 11.99
C THR A 130 -19.56 -4.23 13.41
N VAL A 131 -19.64 -3.18 14.22
CA VAL A 131 -20.18 -3.25 15.59
C VAL A 131 -21.24 -2.19 15.77
N LYS A 132 -22.08 -2.36 16.78
CA LYS A 132 -22.99 -1.30 17.22
C LYS A 132 -22.21 -0.06 17.63
N ASN A 133 -22.78 1.12 17.40
CA ASN A 133 -22.18 2.38 17.85
C ASN A 133 -22.50 2.60 19.34
N GLU A 134 -21.88 1.82 20.20
CA GLU A 134 -22.05 1.83 21.65
C GLU A 134 -20.68 1.84 22.34
N ALA A 135 -20.64 2.41 23.54
CA ALA A 135 -19.40 2.45 24.34
C ALA A 135 -18.86 1.03 24.61
N GLY A 136 -17.58 0.81 24.28
CA GLY A 136 -16.89 -0.46 24.49
C GLY A 136 -17.18 -1.54 23.45
N ALA A 137 -18.07 -1.33 22.47
CA ALA A 137 -18.42 -2.36 21.48
C ALA A 137 -17.20 -2.83 20.68
N LEU A 138 -16.38 -1.91 20.19
CA LEU A 138 -15.14 -2.23 19.45
C LEU A 138 -14.14 -2.98 20.35
N VAL A 139 -13.93 -2.51 21.57
CA VAL A 139 -12.97 -3.09 22.52
C VAL A 139 -13.32 -4.54 22.85
N LYS A 140 -14.61 -4.87 23.01
CA LYS A 140 -15.08 -6.24 23.25
C LYS A 140 -14.73 -7.21 22.12
N VAL A 141 -14.66 -6.74 20.88
CA VAL A 141 -14.24 -7.54 19.71
C VAL A 141 -12.72 -7.67 19.69
N LEU A 142 -11.99 -6.56 19.87
CA LEU A 142 -10.52 -6.56 19.79
C LEU A 142 -9.87 -7.38 20.92
N ASN A 143 -10.45 -7.40 22.11
CA ASN A 143 -9.95 -8.22 23.21
C ASN A 143 -9.88 -9.70 22.85
N LYS A 144 -10.78 -10.19 21.98
CA LYS A 144 -10.76 -11.59 21.54
C LYS A 144 -9.50 -11.95 20.76
N LEU A 145 -8.93 -11.04 19.97
CA LEU A 145 -7.65 -11.29 19.31
C LEU A 145 -6.55 -11.60 20.33
N GLY A 146 -6.41 -10.75 21.35
CA GLY A 146 -5.41 -10.95 22.40
C GLY A 146 -5.65 -12.20 23.26
N GLU A 147 -6.91 -12.50 23.63
CA GLU A 147 -7.30 -13.68 24.41
C GLU A 147 -6.93 -15.00 23.69
N PHE A 148 -6.98 -15.01 22.36
CA PHE A 148 -6.63 -16.16 21.53
C PHE A 148 -5.21 -16.10 20.91
N GLY A 149 -4.37 -15.17 21.39
CA GLY A 149 -2.97 -15.07 21.00
C GLY A 149 -2.72 -14.49 19.60
N PHE A 150 -3.68 -13.71 19.06
CA PHE A 150 -3.50 -12.99 17.81
C PHE A 150 -2.99 -11.58 18.07
N ASN A 151 -1.87 -11.22 17.45
CA ASN A 151 -1.28 -9.89 17.53
C ASN A 151 -1.79 -9.01 16.38
N MET A 152 -2.55 -7.95 16.71
CA MET A 152 -3.07 -7.02 15.71
C MET A 152 -1.99 -6.04 15.26
N SER A 153 -1.61 -6.08 13.99
CA SER A 153 -0.63 -5.20 13.37
C SER A 153 -1.27 -3.97 12.70
N VAL A 154 -2.52 -4.09 12.22
CA VAL A 154 -3.23 -2.99 11.54
C VAL A 154 -4.68 -2.92 12.00
N ILE A 155 -5.16 -1.71 12.25
CA ILE A 155 -6.59 -1.41 12.38
C ILE A 155 -6.93 -0.16 11.57
N ARG A 156 -7.98 -0.23 10.77
CA ARG A 156 -8.51 0.90 9.99
C ARG A 156 -10.03 0.93 10.08
N SER A 157 -10.61 2.11 10.23
CA SER A 157 -12.06 2.33 10.15
C SER A 157 -12.42 3.07 8.87
N ARG A 158 -13.57 2.74 8.29
CA ARG A 158 -14.15 3.46 7.16
C ARG A 158 -15.66 3.59 7.35
N PRO A 159 -16.25 4.74 7.03
CA PRO A 159 -17.69 4.92 7.14
C PRO A 159 -18.44 4.00 6.17
N LEU A 160 -19.57 3.48 6.63
CA LEU A 160 -20.51 2.77 5.78
C LEU A 160 -21.31 3.78 4.95
N LYS A 161 -21.25 3.64 3.61
CA LYS A 161 -22.04 4.50 2.72
C LYS A 161 -23.52 4.39 3.03
N GLY A 162 -24.19 5.53 3.18
CA GLY A 162 -25.63 5.61 3.43
C GLY A 162 -26.07 5.39 4.87
N LEU A 163 -25.15 5.16 5.81
CA LEU A 163 -25.46 4.98 7.23
C LEU A 163 -24.62 5.94 8.07
N ALA A 164 -25.25 7.00 8.61
CA ALA A 164 -24.58 7.97 9.48
C ALA A 164 -24.03 7.26 10.74
N TRP A 165 -22.80 7.62 11.11
CA TRP A 165 -22.12 7.12 12.32
C TRP A 165 -21.92 5.60 12.40
N ARG A 166 -22.02 4.89 11.25
CA ARG A 166 -21.72 3.48 11.15
C ARG A 166 -20.41 3.28 10.42
N TYR A 167 -19.56 2.39 10.96
CA TYR A 167 -18.24 2.10 10.43
C TYR A 167 -18.07 0.60 10.24
N TYR A 168 -17.30 0.21 9.23
CA TYR A 168 -16.65 -1.08 9.20
C TYR A 168 -15.20 -0.93 9.64
N PHE A 169 -14.72 -1.93 10.33
CA PHE A 169 -13.34 -2.05 10.75
C PHE A 169 -12.65 -3.09 9.89
N TYR A 170 -11.44 -2.76 9.48
CA TYR A 170 -10.50 -3.65 8.80
C TYR A 170 -9.35 -3.88 9.74
N ILE A 171 -9.00 -5.13 10.01
CA ILE A 171 -7.86 -5.51 10.83
C ILE A 171 -6.97 -6.51 10.11
N GLU A 172 -5.67 -6.40 10.37
CA GLU A 172 -4.66 -7.42 10.06
C GLU A 172 -4.14 -7.92 11.42
N ALA A 173 -4.11 -9.22 11.59
CA ALA A 173 -3.63 -9.84 12.82
C ALA A 173 -2.82 -11.09 12.52
N GLU A 174 -1.70 -11.23 13.21
CA GLU A 174 -0.80 -12.38 13.12
C GLU A 174 -1.16 -13.42 14.16
N GLY A 175 -1.25 -14.69 13.74
CA GLY A 175 -1.60 -15.78 14.63
C GLY A 175 -1.75 -17.11 13.90
N LYS A 176 -2.06 -18.17 14.65
CA LYS A 176 -2.21 -19.53 14.12
C LYS A 176 -3.59 -19.72 13.49
N TYR A 177 -3.66 -19.53 12.18
CA TYR A 177 -4.88 -19.76 11.39
C TYR A 177 -5.22 -21.26 11.29
N GLY A 178 -6.54 -21.57 11.23
CA GLY A 178 -7.04 -22.94 11.00
C GLY A 178 -6.92 -23.87 12.21
N THR A 179 -6.61 -23.34 13.37
CA THR A 179 -6.61 -24.08 14.64
C THR A 179 -7.97 -24.02 15.32
N PRO A 180 -8.28 -24.91 16.28
CA PRO A 180 -9.51 -24.82 17.07
C PRO A 180 -9.66 -23.46 17.78
N GLU A 181 -8.55 -22.86 18.24
CA GLU A 181 -8.53 -21.54 18.88
C GLU A 181 -8.92 -20.44 17.89
N TRP A 182 -8.47 -20.53 16.63
CA TRP A 182 -8.89 -19.63 15.57
C TRP A 182 -10.40 -19.70 15.35
N GLU A 183 -10.95 -20.90 15.21
CA GLU A 183 -12.37 -21.08 14.96
C GLU A 183 -13.22 -20.55 16.13
N GLN A 184 -12.78 -20.84 17.36
CA GLN A 184 -13.43 -20.33 18.55
C GLN A 184 -13.38 -18.80 18.62
N MET A 185 -12.23 -18.19 18.35
CA MET A 185 -12.07 -16.74 18.29
C MET A 185 -13.04 -16.11 17.29
N ILE A 186 -13.09 -16.63 16.07
CA ILE A 186 -14.00 -16.12 15.03
C ILE A 186 -15.46 -16.25 15.45
N LEU A 187 -15.82 -17.34 16.08
CA LEU A 187 -17.17 -17.54 16.61
C LEU A 187 -17.51 -16.49 17.67
N GLU A 188 -16.63 -16.29 18.64
CA GLU A 188 -16.82 -15.32 19.70
C GLU A 188 -16.83 -13.86 19.19
N MET A 189 -16.01 -13.55 18.18
CA MET A 189 -16.06 -12.25 17.51
C MET A 189 -17.40 -12.05 16.79
N LYS A 190 -17.91 -13.07 16.09
CA LYS A 190 -19.21 -13.01 15.38
C LYS A 190 -20.37 -12.66 16.32
N TYR A 191 -20.40 -13.20 17.53
CA TYR A 191 -21.45 -12.87 18.50
C TYR A 191 -21.44 -11.42 18.97
N ARG A 192 -20.29 -10.71 18.82
CA ARG A 192 -20.10 -9.31 19.24
C ARG A 192 -20.19 -8.33 18.08
N CYS A 193 -20.29 -8.82 16.86
CA CYS A 193 -20.36 -8.05 15.64
C CYS A 193 -21.76 -8.04 15.04
N ASP A 194 -22.18 -6.97 14.39
CA ASP A 194 -23.36 -6.99 13.52
C ASP A 194 -23.10 -7.83 12.26
N LYS A 195 -21.89 -7.69 11.71
CA LYS A 195 -21.38 -8.48 10.57
C LYS A 195 -19.88 -8.72 10.74
N LEU A 196 -19.44 -9.92 10.36
CA LEU A 196 -18.01 -10.27 10.31
C LEU A 196 -17.73 -11.04 9.03
N LYS A 197 -16.63 -10.71 8.37
CA LYS A 197 -16.11 -11.41 7.20
C LYS A 197 -14.62 -11.60 7.35
N VAL A 198 -14.16 -12.84 7.29
CA VAL A 198 -12.75 -13.16 7.05
C VAL A 198 -12.48 -12.96 5.57
N LEU A 199 -11.59 -12.04 5.22
CA LEU A 199 -11.25 -11.75 3.83
C LEU A 199 -10.25 -12.74 3.28
N GLY A 200 -9.31 -13.18 4.11
CA GLY A 200 -8.23 -14.07 3.73
C GLY A 200 -7.03 -13.96 4.66
N ARG A 201 -5.91 -14.48 4.20
CA ARG A 201 -4.61 -14.36 4.87
C ARG A 201 -3.48 -14.13 3.87
N PHE A 202 -2.33 -13.73 4.34
CA PHE A 202 -1.08 -13.59 3.58
C PHE A 202 0.12 -13.71 4.53
#